data_f7f4ee13ea406ec3c1ad7f9fc34254db
#
_entry.id   f7f4ee13ea406ec3c1ad7f9fc34254db
#
_cell.length_a   1.000
_cell.length_b   1.000
_cell.length_c   1.000
_cell.angle_alpha   90.00
_cell.angle_beta   90.00
_cell.angle_gamma   90.00
#
_symmetry.space_group_name_H-M   'P 1'
#
loop_
_entity.id
_entity.type
_entity.pdbx_description
1 polymer ?
#
loop_
_entity_poly.entity_id
_entity_poly.type
_entity_poly.pdbx_seq_one_letter_code
_entity_poly.pdbx_strand_id
1 'polypeptide(L)'
;MSRPVGRVSRRTAVLAALFLATVVTAVLGTVPTGENAAPCAAREIASWAPEPRFTNAFARYGNDNSRLDDWTGGDGTHSVRLPGGRVLWLFSDTFLDRIQSPPNPKGQPHFWRRKADGGGPPGLLRNSLVVADPSGRPYRTLVRRTPDGPVGYFPDPSRAHGPAGAWRWPVAARVEPRTPGSSERVLRVLLWNRAPGTGPWLFGEPRSTEVATLSLPRLRLERVTTVADRTTVPDPGARVLYGTAAVPEGRYTYVYGGDAPTGRPAAQAYLARVPAGRLAEARAWRYWDGTGWRADAGRAVPVLRGEGRRGVGSAYTVVRDGGTWVLFTMDAAGGGGRGLATFTSYWSCTAHGPWHGPNGAVTPPRPPDPADSDERTAVYNPQAHPEFTGRPGLLLSYDVNTLGPPGTPAAGAVNDDVTLYRPRFLRIRMSGPE
;
A
#
# COMPACT_ATOMS: atom_id res chain seq x y z
N MET A 1 35.36 81.68 -48.31
CA MET A 1 34.00 82.21 -48.69
C MET A 1 32.98 81.51 -47.83
N SER A 2 32.34 82.29 -47.06
CA SER A 2 31.33 81.93 -46.01
C SER A 2 30.06 81.40 -46.53
N ARG A 3 29.39 80.47 -45.76
CA ARG A 3 27.95 80.50 -45.49
C ARG A 3 27.46 79.23 -44.74
N PRO A 4 26.23 79.33 -44.16
CA PRO A 4 26.15 79.34 -42.74
C PRO A 4 25.34 78.11 -42.15
N VAL A 5 25.46 77.98 -40.86
CA VAL A 5 24.75 77.03 -40.00
C VAL A 5 23.24 77.32 -39.99
N GLY A 6 22.42 76.31 -40.24
CA GLY A 6 20.97 76.29 -40.01
C GLY A 6 20.61 75.67 -38.71
N ARG A 7 20.07 76.47 -37.79
CA ARG A 7 19.44 76.01 -36.50
C ARG A 7 18.18 75.16 -36.80
N VAL A 8 18.18 73.93 -36.34
CA VAL A 8 16.96 73.13 -36.25
C VAL A 8 16.42 73.18 -34.82
N SER A 9 15.16 73.52 -34.76
CA SER A 9 14.37 73.90 -33.60
C SER A 9 14.13 72.75 -32.62
N ARG A 10 14.28 73.05 -31.33
CA ARG A 10 14.01 72.21 -30.17
C ARG A 10 12.49 72.00 -29.87
N ARG A 11 11.67 71.57 -30.77
CA ARG A 11 10.24 71.40 -30.49
C ARG A 11 9.61 70.07 -30.89
N THR A 12 10.36 69.07 -31.26
CA THR A 12 9.83 67.75 -31.68
C THR A 12 10.31 66.53 -30.84
N ALA A 13 10.88 66.77 -29.68
CA ALA A 13 11.44 65.69 -28.84
C ALA A 13 10.63 65.38 -27.56
N VAL A 14 9.43 65.91 -27.40
CA VAL A 14 8.66 65.74 -26.14
C VAL A 14 7.39 64.87 -26.34
N LEU A 15 7.06 64.44 -27.56
CA LEU A 15 5.84 63.59 -27.81
C LEU A 15 6.11 62.13 -28.06
N ALA A 16 7.38 61.64 -28.02
CA ALA A 16 7.71 60.21 -28.18
C ALA A 16 7.97 59.47 -26.85
N ALA A 17 7.99 60.18 -25.73
CA ALA A 17 8.28 59.57 -24.42
C ALA A 17 7.04 59.25 -23.58
N LEU A 18 5.82 59.55 -24.04
CA LEU A 18 4.57 59.31 -23.29
C LEU A 18 3.73 58.13 -23.82
N PHE A 19 4.17 57.39 -24.85
CA PHE A 19 3.45 56.23 -25.41
C PHE A 19 4.11 54.88 -25.07
N LEU A 20 5.22 54.86 -24.32
CA LEU A 20 5.87 53.59 -23.91
C LEU A 20 5.65 53.23 -22.42
N ALA A 21 4.89 54.04 -21.70
CA ALA A 21 4.66 53.77 -20.25
C ALA A 21 3.29 53.18 -19.91
N THR A 22 2.45 52.88 -20.92
CA THR A 22 1.08 52.39 -20.67
C THR A 22 0.77 50.98 -21.20
N VAL A 23 1.78 50.20 -21.58
CA VAL A 23 1.57 48.81 -22.06
C VAL A 23 2.26 47.74 -21.15
N VAL A 24 2.83 48.10 -20.02
CA VAL A 24 3.49 47.13 -19.10
C VAL A 24 2.67 46.80 -17.85
N THR A 25 1.42 47.28 -17.73
CA THR A 25 0.61 47.03 -16.51
C THR A 25 -0.65 46.18 -16.73
N ALA A 26 -0.64 45.28 -17.69
CA ALA A 26 -1.80 44.40 -17.90
C ALA A 26 -1.44 42.97 -18.29
N VAL A 27 -0.38 42.38 -17.73
CA VAL A 27 -0.20 40.92 -17.68
C VAL A 27 0.46 40.53 -16.34
N LEU A 28 -0.13 40.99 -15.25
CA LEU A 28 -0.09 40.18 -14.05
C LEU A 28 -1.29 39.21 -14.16
N GLY A 29 -1.10 38.18 -14.97
CA GLY A 29 -1.99 37.03 -14.97
C GLY A 29 -2.14 36.56 -13.54
N THR A 30 -3.36 36.52 -13.05
CA THR A 30 -3.75 35.84 -11.84
C THR A 30 -3.12 34.43 -11.89
N VAL A 31 -2.06 34.24 -11.12
CA VAL A 31 -1.62 32.88 -10.72
C VAL A 31 -2.89 32.25 -10.14
N PRO A 32 -3.39 31.14 -10.66
CA PRO A 32 -4.50 30.45 -10.03
C PRO A 32 -4.03 30.14 -8.61
N THR A 33 -4.62 30.85 -7.65
CA THR A 33 -4.50 30.52 -6.23
C THR A 33 -4.95 29.09 -6.13
N GLY A 34 -4.03 28.20 -5.72
CA GLY A 34 -4.27 26.77 -5.65
C GLY A 34 -5.61 26.50 -4.99
N GLU A 35 -6.32 25.49 -5.51
CA GLU A 35 -7.50 24.92 -4.90
C GLU A 35 -7.31 24.94 -3.38
N ASN A 36 -8.22 25.57 -2.65
CA ASN A 36 -8.19 25.64 -1.21
C ASN A 36 -8.23 24.21 -0.69
N ALA A 37 -7.04 23.65 -0.36
CA ALA A 37 -6.97 22.37 0.31
C ALA A 37 -7.85 22.49 1.56
N ALA A 38 -8.79 21.56 1.74
CA ALA A 38 -9.65 21.53 2.88
C ALA A 38 -8.78 21.64 4.17
N PRO A 39 -9.15 22.49 5.13
CA PRO A 39 -8.36 22.67 6.34
C PRO A 39 -8.24 21.33 7.08
N CYS A 40 -7.09 21.10 7.72
CA CYS A 40 -6.92 19.94 8.57
C CYS A 40 -7.92 19.98 9.72
N ALA A 41 -8.63 18.88 9.92
CA ALA A 41 -9.57 18.68 11.02
C ALA A 41 -9.39 17.27 11.59
N ALA A 42 -9.86 17.07 12.82
CA ALA A 42 -9.90 15.75 13.43
C ALA A 42 -10.69 14.77 12.54
N ARG A 43 -10.16 13.56 12.39
CA ARG A 43 -10.76 12.47 11.62
C ARG A 43 -10.78 11.21 12.46
N GLU A 44 -11.93 10.87 12.96
CA GLU A 44 -12.15 9.68 13.77
C GLU A 44 -13.13 8.76 13.09
N ILE A 45 -13.09 7.46 13.37
CA ILE A 45 -14.04 6.50 12.82
C ILE A 45 -15.43 6.80 13.42
N ALA A 46 -16.32 7.35 12.61
CA ALA A 46 -17.71 7.64 13.01
C ALA A 46 -18.62 6.44 12.88
N SER A 47 -18.45 5.68 11.80
CA SER A 47 -19.19 4.44 11.56
C SER A 47 -18.49 3.56 10.54
N TRP A 48 -18.89 2.29 10.50
CA TRP A 48 -18.41 1.35 9.48
C TRP A 48 -19.48 0.32 9.15
N ALA A 49 -19.39 -0.26 7.97
CA ALA A 49 -20.25 -1.34 7.52
C ALA A 49 -19.50 -2.28 6.57
N PRO A 50 -19.86 -3.56 6.48
CA PRO A 50 -19.38 -4.46 5.43
C PRO A 50 -19.64 -3.88 4.03
N GLU A 51 -18.68 -4.08 3.10
CA GLU A 51 -18.83 -3.73 1.68
C GLU A 51 -18.92 -5.02 0.84
N PRO A 52 -20.12 -5.58 0.70
CA PRO A 52 -20.31 -6.89 0.08
C PRO A 52 -20.00 -6.89 -1.42
N ARG A 53 -20.04 -5.75 -2.10
CA ARG A 53 -19.76 -5.67 -3.52
C ARG A 53 -18.36 -6.19 -3.87
N PHE A 54 -17.34 -5.74 -3.14
CA PHE A 54 -15.96 -6.17 -3.35
C PHE A 54 -15.72 -7.56 -2.79
N THR A 55 -16.18 -7.84 -1.58
CA THR A 55 -16.09 -9.16 -0.96
C THR A 55 -16.67 -10.25 -1.89
N ASN A 56 -17.88 -10.02 -2.42
CA ASN A 56 -18.53 -10.96 -3.33
C ASN A 56 -17.85 -11.02 -4.71
N ALA A 57 -17.22 -9.93 -5.17
CA ALA A 57 -16.46 -9.95 -6.42
C ALA A 57 -15.25 -10.88 -6.33
N PHE A 58 -14.50 -10.82 -5.24
CA PHE A 58 -13.38 -11.75 -5.00
C PHE A 58 -13.86 -13.17 -4.70
N ALA A 59 -14.97 -13.35 -4.01
CA ALA A 59 -15.57 -14.67 -3.80
C ALA A 59 -15.93 -15.35 -5.13
N ARG A 60 -16.62 -14.63 -6.03
CA ARG A 60 -16.93 -15.15 -7.38
C ARG A 60 -15.67 -15.42 -8.19
N TYR A 61 -14.68 -14.52 -8.13
CA TYR A 61 -13.43 -14.70 -8.84
C TYR A 61 -12.67 -15.94 -8.38
N GLY A 62 -12.55 -16.15 -7.07
CA GLY A 62 -11.89 -17.34 -6.50
C GLY A 62 -12.67 -18.66 -6.72
N ASN A 63 -13.98 -18.59 -7.02
CA ASN A 63 -14.83 -19.77 -7.29
C ASN A 63 -14.92 -20.13 -8.79
N ASP A 64 -14.34 -19.30 -9.68
CA ASP A 64 -14.46 -19.49 -11.13
C ASP A 64 -13.36 -20.41 -11.65
N ASN A 65 -13.70 -21.69 -11.80
CA ASN A 65 -12.80 -22.73 -12.37
C ASN A 65 -12.62 -22.64 -13.89
N SER A 66 -13.31 -21.74 -14.58
CA SER A 66 -13.19 -21.56 -16.04
C SER A 66 -11.92 -20.81 -16.45
N ARG A 67 -11.23 -20.18 -15.47
CA ARG A 67 -10.01 -19.41 -15.71
C ARG A 67 -8.78 -20.30 -15.78
N LEU A 68 -7.79 -19.86 -16.54
CA LEU A 68 -6.51 -20.59 -16.67
C LEU A 68 -5.60 -20.42 -15.47
N ASP A 69 -5.73 -19.32 -14.72
CA ASP A 69 -4.88 -18.98 -13.60
C ASP A 69 -5.36 -19.57 -12.26
N ASP A 70 -6.64 -19.90 -12.17
CA ASP A 70 -7.29 -20.55 -11.01
C ASP A 70 -6.94 -19.92 -9.64
N TRP A 71 -6.85 -18.56 -9.57
CA TRP A 71 -6.63 -17.85 -8.31
C TRP A 71 -7.78 -18.12 -7.33
N THR A 72 -7.47 -18.61 -6.16
CA THR A 72 -8.46 -18.96 -5.15
C THR A 72 -8.40 -18.11 -3.90
N GLY A 73 -7.27 -17.52 -3.60
CA GLY A 73 -7.10 -16.64 -2.44
C GLY A 73 -5.72 -16.04 -2.34
N GLY A 74 -5.60 -14.98 -1.55
CA GLY A 74 -4.35 -14.31 -1.24
C GLY A 74 -4.57 -13.23 -0.19
N ASP A 75 -3.52 -12.83 0.51
CA ASP A 75 -3.49 -11.78 1.51
C ASP A 75 -2.59 -10.61 1.11
N GLY A 76 -2.46 -9.60 2.01
CA GLY A 76 -1.70 -8.41 1.70
C GLY A 76 -2.37 -7.55 0.61
N THR A 77 -3.69 -7.41 0.69
CA THR A 77 -4.55 -6.83 -0.33
C THR A 77 -4.29 -5.34 -0.51
N HIS A 78 -3.43 -4.97 -1.45
CA HIS A 78 -3.20 -3.57 -1.85
C HIS A 78 -3.78 -3.31 -3.24
N SER A 79 -4.01 -2.03 -3.58
CA SER A 79 -4.50 -1.69 -4.91
C SER A 79 -3.90 -0.39 -5.44
N VAL A 80 -3.97 -0.24 -6.76
CA VAL A 80 -3.57 0.97 -7.46
C VAL A 80 -4.39 1.13 -8.74
N ARG A 81 -4.88 2.35 -8.99
CA ARG A 81 -5.50 2.68 -10.26
C ARG A 81 -4.45 2.93 -11.33
N LEU A 82 -4.61 2.28 -12.47
CA LEU A 82 -3.73 2.39 -13.63
C LEU A 82 -4.25 3.48 -14.58
N PRO A 83 -3.39 4.07 -15.43
CA PRO A 83 -3.84 4.87 -16.57
C PRO A 83 -4.81 4.06 -17.43
N GLY A 84 -5.90 4.69 -17.85
CA GLY A 84 -7.00 4.01 -18.55
C GLY A 84 -8.06 3.39 -17.63
N GLY A 85 -7.96 3.65 -16.31
CA GLY A 85 -9.02 3.39 -15.32
C GLY A 85 -8.99 1.99 -14.70
N ARG A 86 -8.31 1.00 -15.28
CA ARG A 86 -8.19 -0.33 -14.67
C ARG A 86 -7.58 -0.24 -13.27
N VAL A 87 -7.89 -1.21 -12.43
CA VAL A 87 -7.29 -1.36 -11.10
C VAL A 87 -6.39 -2.59 -11.09
N LEU A 88 -5.25 -2.47 -10.46
CA LEU A 88 -4.37 -3.59 -10.16
C LEU A 88 -4.43 -3.85 -8.65
N TRP A 89 -4.81 -5.07 -8.29
CA TRP A 89 -4.70 -5.59 -6.94
C TRP A 89 -3.39 -6.34 -6.80
N LEU A 90 -2.72 -6.16 -5.68
CA LEU A 90 -1.48 -6.83 -5.34
C LEU A 90 -1.74 -7.72 -4.14
N PHE A 91 -1.25 -8.95 -4.22
CA PHE A 91 -1.34 -9.91 -3.13
C PHE A 91 0.05 -10.38 -2.74
N SER A 92 0.25 -10.58 -1.46
CA SER A 92 1.42 -11.27 -0.90
C SER A 92 1.24 -12.78 -1.09
N ASP A 93 1.13 -13.54 -0.03
CA ASP A 93 0.95 -14.98 -0.17
C ASP A 93 -0.35 -15.30 -0.94
N THR A 94 -0.25 -16.22 -1.90
CA THR A 94 -1.33 -16.49 -2.85
C THR A 94 -1.43 -18.00 -3.10
N PHE A 95 -2.66 -18.50 -3.15
CA PHE A 95 -2.98 -19.85 -3.59
C PHE A 95 -3.62 -19.85 -4.97
N LEU A 96 -3.13 -20.72 -5.83
CA LEU A 96 -3.71 -21.04 -7.14
C LEU A 96 -4.14 -22.50 -7.12
N ASP A 97 -5.39 -22.77 -7.39
CA ASP A 97 -5.88 -24.12 -7.77
C ASP A 97 -7.36 -24.03 -8.07
N ARG A 98 -7.93 -25.14 -8.52
CA ARG A 98 -9.37 -25.28 -8.74
C ARG A 98 -10.04 -25.65 -7.44
N ILE A 99 -11.18 -25.00 -7.16
CA ILE A 99 -12.07 -25.43 -6.08
C ILE A 99 -12.85 -26.67 -6.52
N GLN A 100 -13.39 -27.40 -5.55
CA GLN A 100 -14.31 -28.49 -5.81
C GLN A 100 -15.48 -28.00 -6.66
N SER A 101 -15.77 -28.71 -7.75
CA SER A 101 -16.82 -28.36 -8.70
C SER A 101 -17.98 -29.39 -8.66
N PRO A 102 -19.24 -28.97 -8.83
CA PRO A 102 -19.74 -27.59 -8.82
C PRO A 102 -19.49 -26.92 -7.48
N PRO A 103 -19.76 -25.59 -7.32
CA PRO A 103 -19.65 -24.96 -6.00
C PRO A 103 -20.25 -25.89 -4.96
N ASN A 104 -19.55 -26.05 -3.84
CA ASN A 104 -19.98 -26.96 -2.78
C ASN A 104 -21.45 -26.71 -2.43
N PRO A 105 -22.23 -27.74 -2.05
CA PRO A 105 -23.61 -27.57 -1.61
C PRO A 105 -23.73 -26.44 -0.57
N LYS A 106 -24.87 -25.74 -0.56
CA LYS A 106 -25.10 -24.64 0.40
C LYS A 106 -24.85 -25.13 1.83
N GLY A 107 -24.03 -24.37 2.55
CA GLY A 107 -23.65 -24.69 3.93
C GLY A 107 -22.41 -25.60 4.06
N GLN A 108 -21.85 -26.07 2.95
CA GLN A 108 -20.60 -26.79 2.98
C GLN A 108 -19.42 -25.83 2.79
N PRO A 109 -18.25 -26.04 3.45
CA PRO A 109 -17.02 -25.30 3.20
C PRO A 109 -16.57 -25.45 1.75
N HIS A 110 -15.95 -24.41 1.20
CA HIS A 110 -15.28 -24.48 -0.09
C HIS A 110 -13.85 -24.98 0.08
N PHE A 111 -13.48 -26.07 -0.58
CA PHE A 111 -12.13 -26.64 -0.52
C PHE A 111 -11.56 -26.83 -1.94
N TRP A 112 -10.25 -26.99 -2.04
CA TRP A 112 -9.62 -27.26 -3.33
C TRP A 112 -9.98 -28.62 -3.86
N ARG A 113 -10.15 -28.71 -5.18
CA ARG A 113 -10.47 -29.97 -5.86
C ARG A 113 -9.49 -31.08 -5.50
N ARG A 114 -8.20 -30.79 -5.42
CA ARG A 114 -7.17 -31.76 -5.04
C ARG A 114 -7.39 -32.38 -3.66
N LYS A 115 -8.03 -31.68 -2.73
CA LYS A 115 -8.40 -32.25 -1.44
C LYS A 115 -9.46 -33.36 -1.58
N ALA A 116 -10.42 -33.19 -2.50
CA ALA A 116 -11.39 -34.23 -2.82
C ALA A 116 -10.71 -35.49 -3.37
N ASP A 117 -9.58 -35.31 -4.05
CA ASP A 117 -8.76 -36.39 -4.61
C ASP A 117 -7.69 -36.92 -3.61
N GLY A 118 -7.80 -36.57 -2.32
CA GLY A 118 -6.88 -36.96 -1.26
C GLY A 118 -5.55 -36.19 -1.21
N GLY A 119 -5.41 -35.11 -1.98
CA GLY A 119 -4.21 -34.27 -2.01
C GLY A 119 -4.18 -33.22 -0.88
N GLY A 120 -2.97 -32.74 -0.56
CA GLY A 120 -2.76 -31.61 0.36
C GLY A 120 -3.09 -30.25 -0.29
N PRO A 121 -2.87 -29.13 0.43
CA PRO A 121 -3.07 -27.80 -0.13
C PRO A 121 -2.16 -27.54 -1.34
N PRO A 122 -2.56 -26.63 -2.26
CA PRO A 122 -1.70 -26.22 -3.37
C PRO A 122 -0.43 -25.51 -2.85
N GLY A 123 0.58 -25.44 -3.70
CA GLY A 123 1.80 -24.69 -3.39
C GLY A 123 1.50 -23.20 -3.16
N LEU A 124 2.11 -22.63 -2.12
CA LEU A 124 2.00 -21.23 -1.79
C LEU A 124 2.93 -20.41 -2.68
N LEU A 125 2.36 -19.44 -3.43
CA LEU A 125 3.11 -18.42 -4.13
C LEU A 125 3.32 -17.21 -3.22
N ARG A 126 4.51 -16.63 -3.22
CA ARG A 126 4.85 -15.48 -2.37
C ARG A 126 4.32 -14.14 -2.87
N ASN A 127 3.78 -14.09 -4.09
CA ASN A 127 3.13 -12.89 -4.60
C ASN A 127 2.36 -13.16 -5.89
N SER A 128 1.31 -12.38 -6.11
CA SER A 128 0.57 -12.31 -7.38
C SER A 128 0.00 -10.91 -7.61
N LEU A 129 -0.37 -10.63 -8.87
CA LEU A 129 -1.10 -9.44 -9.25
C LEU A 129 -2.43 -9.85 -9.88
N VAL A 130 -3.51 -9.11 -9.55
CA VAL A 130 -4.84 -9.36 -10.13
C VAL A 130 -5.33 -8.10 -10.81
N VAL A 131 -5.55 -8.18 -12.13
CA VAL A 131 -6.09 -7.08 -12.92
C VAL A 131 -7.60 -7.06 -12.78
N ALA A 132 -8.13 -5.85 -12.54
CA ALA A 132 -9.54 -5.59 -12.40
C ALA A 132 -10.02 -4.50 -13.36
N ASP A 133 -11.30 -4.49 -13.64
CA ASP A 133 -11.96 -3.43 -14.38
C ASP A 133 -11.99 -2.10 -13.58
N PRO A 134 -12.44 -0.98 -14.16
CA PRO A 134 -12.49 0.30 -13.46
C PRO A 134 -13.36 0.29 -12.18
N SER A 135 -14.28 -0.65 -12.06
CA SER A 135 -15.12 -0.85 -10.88
C SER A 135 -14.44 -1.64 -9.77
N GLY A 136 -13.25 -2.18 -10.02
CA GLY A 136 -12.48 -3.03 -9.09
C GLY A 136 -12.82 -4.52 -9.16
N ARG A 137 -13.67 -4.96 -10.12
CA ARG A 137 -14.01 -6.36 -10.30
C ARG A 137 -12.84 -7.11 -10.94
N PRO A 138 -12.26 -8.12 -10.26
CA PRO A 138 -11.14 -8.89 -10.77
C PRO A 138 -11.53 -9.75 -11.98
N TYR A 139 -10.60 -9.89 -12.93
CA TYR A 139 -10.83 -10.72 -14.12
C TYR A 139 -9.57 -11.46 -14.63
N ARG A 140 -8.37 -11.13 -14.17
CA ARG A 140 -7.14 -11.79 -14.61
C ARG A 140 -6.07 -11.78 -13.55
N THR A 141 -5.49 -12.93 -13.24
CA THR A 141 -4.31 -13.08 -12.38
C THR A 141 -3.03 -13.08 -13.23
N LEU A 142 -2.01 -12.40 -12.74
CA LEU A 142 -0.68 -12.36 -13.32
C LEU A 142 0.30 -13.05 -12.37
N VAL A 143 0.90 -14.10 -12.84
CA VAL A 143 2.01 -14.85 -12.23
C VAL A 143 3.03 -15.17 -13.32
N ARG A 144 4.24 -15.53 -12.95
CA ARG A 144 5.20 -16.10 -13.91
C ARG A 144 4.96 -17.61 -14.02
N ARG A 145 5.38 -18.19 -15.12
CA ARG A 145 5.31 -19.62 -15.34
C ARG A 145 6.70 -20.15 -15.66
N THR A 146 7.03 -21.28 -15.08
CA THR A 146 8.22 -22.08 -15.33
C THR A 146 7.78 -23.46 -15.85
N PRO A 147 8.71 -24.30 -16.34
CA PRO A 147 8.38 -25.68 -16.69
C PRO A 147 7.72 -26.45 -15.53
N ASP A 148 8.09 -26.13 -14.28
CA ASP A 148 7.58 -26.77 -13.06
C ASP A 148 6.23 -26.21 -12.58
N GLY A 149 5.70 -25.18 -13.26
CA GLY A 149 4.41 -24.59 -12.93
C GLY A 149 4.44 -23.08 -12.63
N PRO A 150 3.36 -22.54 -12.04
CA PRO A 150 3.26 -21.12 -11.70
C PRO A 150 4.17 -20.78 -10.52
N VAL A 151 4.80 -19.59 -10.61
CA VAL A 151 5.63 -18.99 -9.55
C VAL A 151 5.26 -17.53 -9.36
N GLY A 152 5.67 -16.94 -8.25
CA GLY A 152 5.37 -15.55 -7.94
C GLY A 152 5.69 -14.58 -9.08
N TYR A 153 4.86 -13.55 -9.24
CA TYR A 153 5.04 -12.54 -10.29
C TYR A 153 6.39 -11.81 -10.16
N PHE A 154 6.73 -11.38 -8.93
CA PHE A 154 8.06 -10.88 -8.62
C PHE A 154 8.97 -12.05 -8.28
N PRO A 155 10.11 -12.22 -8.98
CA PRO A 155 11.03 -13.31 -8.71
C PRO A 155 11.56 -13.24 -7.29
N ASP A 156 11.86 -14.38 -6.70
CA ASP A 156 12.56 -14.42 -5.42
C ASP A 156 13.91 -13.72 -5.51
N PRO A 157 14.42 -13.14 -4.42
CA PRO A 157 15.75 -12.55 -4.41
C PRO A 157 16.80 -13.56 -4.86
N SER A 158 17.71 -13.14 -5.76
CA SER A 158 18.87 -13.98 -6.09
C SER A 158 19.75 -14.18 -4.85
N ARG A 159 20.63 -15.19 -4.90
CA ARG A 159 21.59 -15.46 -3.79
C ARG A 159 22.47 -14.25 -3.45
N ALA A 160 22.68 -13.34 -4.40
CA ALA A 160 23.40 -12.08 -4.16
C ALA A 160 22.58 -11.07 -3.31
N HIS A 161 21.25 -11.22 -3.24
CA HIS A 161 20.34 -10.27 -2.56
C HIS A 161 19.57 -10.92 -1.40
N GLY A 162 19.77 -12.20 -1.12
CA GLY A 162 19.11 -12.91 -0.02
C GLY A 162 19.57 -14.36 0.12
N PRO A 163 19.39 -14.97 1.30
CA PRO A 163 19.66 -16.39 1.49
C PRO A 163 18.66 -17.24 0.70
N ALA A 164 18.94 -18.55 0.63
CA ALA A 164 18.00 -19.50 0.06
C ALA A 164 16.64 -19.40 0.75
N GLY A 165 15.55 -19.45 -0.03
CA GLY A 165 14.19 -19.33 0.48
C GLY A 165 13.74 -17.89 0.81
N ALA A 166 14.55 -16.85 0.54
CA ALA A 166 14.11 -15.47 0.63
C ALA A 166 12.99 -15.18 -0.39
N TRP A 167 12.09 -14.26 -0.05
CA TRP A 167 10.93 -13.91 -0.89
C TRP A 167 10.63 -12.42 -0.92
N ARG A 168 9.71 -12.01 -1.80
CA ARG A 168 9.22 -10.64 -1.95
C ARG A 168 7.73 -10.57 -1.74
N TRP A 169 7.29 -9.67 -0.85
CA TRP A 169 5.89 -9.30 -0.70
C TRP A 169 5.63 -7.88 -1.23
N PRO A 170 4.68 -7.69 -2.16
CA PRO A 170 4.25 -6.36 -2.57
C PRO A 170 3.40 -5.71 -1.48
N VAL A 171 3.68 -4.45 -1.17
CA VAL A 171 3.07 -3.76 -0.01
C VAL A 171 2.50 -2.39 -0.32
N ALA A 172 2.83 -1.79 -1.45
CA ALA A 172 2.14 -0.63 -2.02
C ALA A 172 2.56 -0.44 -3.47
N ALA A 173 1.79 0.34 -4.21
CA ALA A 173 2.14 0.68 -5.59
C ALA A 173 1.79 2.13 -5.94
N ARG A 174 2.55 2.70 -6.89
CA ARG A 174 2.38 4.05 -7.41
C ARG A 174 2.59 4.10 -8.90
N VAL A 175 1.67 4.75 -9.61
CA VAL A 175 1.93 5.19 -10.98
C VAL A 175 2.61 6.55 -10.93
N GLU A 176 3.83 6.63 -11.45
CA GLU A 176 4.61 7.88 -11.47
C GLU A 176 5.31 8.11 -12.82
N PRO A 177 5.83 9.30 -13.11
CA PRO A 177 6.72 9.49 -14.25
C PRO A 177 7.90 8.53 -14.19
N ARG A 178 8.37 8.02 -15.33
CA ARG A 178 9.56 7.15 -15.39
C ARG A 178 10.78 7.82 -14.78
N THR A 179 10.96 9.10 -15.06
CA THR A 179 11.92 10.02 -14.46
C THR A 179 11.23 11.36 -14.22
N PRO A 180 11.73 12.24 -13.34
CA PRO A 180 11.16 13.56 -13.14
C PRO A 180 10.96 14.32 -14.44
N GLY A 181 9.75 14.84 -14.67
CA GLY A 181 9.39 15.57 -15.89
C GLY A 181 9.04 14.70 -17.10
N SER A 182 9.22 13.38 -17.05
CA SER A 182 8.84 12.49 -18.15
C SER A 182 7.32 12.37 -18.29
N SER A 183 6.83 12.41 -19.52
CA SER A 183 5.44 12.06 -19.84
C SER A 183 5.17 10.56 -19.78
N GLU A 184 6.22 9.72 -19.95
CA GLU A 184 6.11 8.29 -19.83
C GLU A 184 5.83 7.89 -18.37
N ARG A 185 4.79 7.10 -18.17
CA ARG A 185 4.39 6.61 -16.87
C ARG A 185 4.80 5.15 -16.70
N VAL A 186 5.21 4.82 -15.47
CA VAL A 186 5.52 3.45 -15.04
C VAL A 186 4.77 3.14 -13.75
N LEU A 187 4.60 1.86 -13.48
CA LEU A 187 4.16 1.41 -12.18
C LEU A 187 5.38 1.07 -11.32
N ARG A 188 5.47 1.66 -10.14
CA ARG A 188 6.42 1.31 -9.09
C ARG A 188 5.69 0.52 -8.02
N VAL A 189 6.20 -0.67 -7.70
CA VAL A 189 5.67 -1.51 -6.63
C VAL A 189 6.73 -1.63 -5.55
N LEU A 190 6.36 -1.21 -4.35
CA LEU A 190 7.18 -1.37 -3.15
C LEU A 190 7.11 -2.82 -2.70
N LEU A 191 8.25 -3.41 -2.45
CA LEU A 191 8.39 -4.81 -2.08
C LEU A 191 9.14 -4.92 -0.75
N TRP A 192 8.66 -5.79 0.12
CA TRP A 192 9.41 -6.27 1.28
C TRP A 192 10.19 -7.53 0.91
N ASN A 193 11.52 -7.43 0.97
CA ASN A 193 12.39 -8.60 0.92
C ASN A 193 12.48 -9.18 2.33
N ARG A 194 12.13 -10.44 2.46
CA ARG A 194 12.15 -11.21 3.71
C ARG A 194 12.82 -12.55 3.48
N ALA A 195 13.27 -13.18 4.56
CA ALA A 195 13.92 -14.48 4.50
C ALA A 195 13.48 -15.37 5.66
N PRO A 196 13.63 -16.71 5.56
CA PRO A 196 13.48 -17.57 6.70
C PRO A 196 14.38 -17.12 7.85
N GLY A 197 13.87 -17.11 9.07
CA GLY A 197 14.60 -16.72 10.27
C GLY A 197 14.68 -17.87 11.27
N THR A 198 15.62 -17.77 12.20
CA THR A 198 15.82 -18.75 13.26
C THR A 198 15.08 -18.40 14.55
N GLY A 199 14.42 -17.25 14.61
CA GLY A 199 13.70 -16.74 15.77
C GLY A 199 12.17 -16.81 15.63
N PRO A 200 11.41 -16.08 16.46
CA PRO A 200 9.94 -16.09 16.48
C PRO A 200 9.33 -15.28 15.32
N TRP A 201 9.96 -15.37 14.15
CA TRP A 201 9.56 -14.60 12.95
C TRP A 201 8.52 -15.37 12.16
N LEU A 202 7.27 -15.31 12.58
CA LEU A 202 6.15 -15.95 11.90
C LEU A 202 6.10 -15.58 10.39
N PHE A 203 6.48 -14.34 10.06
CA PHE A 203 6.49 -13.81 8.70
C PHE A 203 7.89 -13.67 8.11
N GLY A 204 8.89 -14.39 8.66
CA GLY A 204 10.30 -14.31 8.26
C GLY A 204 11.00 -13.03 8.72
N GLU A 205 12.32 -13.02 8.63
CA GLU A 205 13.15 -11.87 9.00
C GLU A 205 13.06 -10.74 7.97
N PRO A 206 12.86 -9.47 8.40
CA PRO A 206 12.98 -8.31 7.54
C PRO A 206 14.41 -8.16 7.00
N ARG A 207 14.56 -7.82 5.70
CA ARG A 207 15.87 -7.62 5.08
C ARG A 207 16.02 -6.25 4.41
N SER A 208 15.20 -5.96 3.41
CA SER A 208 15.31 -4.72 2.64
C SER A 208 13.96 -4.28 2.08
N THR A 209 13.85 -2.98 1.83
CA THR A 209 12.81 -2.42 0.98
C THR A 209 13.34 -2.35 -0.45
N GLU A 210 12.56 -2.85 -1.39
CA GLU A 210 12.88 -2.85 -2.80
C GLU A 210 11.76 -2.17 -3.60
N VAL A 211 12.07 -1.74 -4.81
CA VAL A 211 11.09 -1.17 -5.75
C VAL A 211 11.17 -1.90 -7.08
N ALA A 212 10.08 -2.55 -7.45
CA ALA A 212 9.91 -3.08 -8.78
C ALA A 212 9.40 -1.99 -9.73
N THR A 213 9.94 -1.96 -10.96
CA THR A 213 9.48 -1.10 -12.05
C THR A 213 8.80 -1.95 -13.09
N LEU A 214 7.53 -1.61 -13.40
CA LEU A 214 6.76 -2.27 -14.45
C LEU A 214 6.40 -1.26 -15.54
N SER A 215 6.56 -1.68 -16.80
CA SER A 215 6.10 -0.89 -17.94
C SER A 215 4.58 -0.82 -18.00
N LEU A 216 4.04 0.29 -18.46
CA LEU A 216 2.61 0.48 -18.73
C LEU A 216 2.38 0.60 -20.24
N PRO A 217 1.26 0.14 -20.75
CA PRO A 217 0.11 -0.48 -20.05
C PRO A 217 0.26 -1.99 -19.85
N ARG A 218 1.39 -2.62 -20.27
CA ARG A 218 1.56 -4.08 -20.34
C ARG A 218 1.85 -4.76 -19.01
N LEU A 219 2.21 -3.99 -17.98
CA LEU A 219 2.59 -4.48 -16.64
C LEU A 219 3.81 -5.44 -16.70
N ARG A 220 4.72 -5.29 -17.64
CA ARG A 220 5.92 -6.13 -17.75
C ARG A 220 6.94 -5.66 -16.71
N LEU A 221 7.43 -6.57 -15.88
CA LEU A 221 8.52 -6.31 -14.95
C LEU A 221 9.81 -5.98 -15.73
N GLU A 222 10.39 -4.82 -15.45
CA GLU A 222 11.64 -4.36 -16.06
C GLU A 222 12.84 -4.60 -15.14
N ARG A 223 12.69 -4.26 -13.84
CA ARG A 223 13.75 -4.43 -12.84
C ARG A 223 13.19 -4.37 -11.42
N VAL A 224 13.95 -4.89 -10.48
CA VAL A 224 13.79 -4.69 -9.04
C VAL A 224 15.06 -4.02 -8.50
N THR A 225 14.90 -2.97 -7.72
CA THR A 225 16.01 -2.17 -7.16
C THR A 225 15.88 -2.12 -5.64
N THR A 226 16.92 -2.48 -4.91
CA THR A 226 16.99 -2.28 -3.46
C THR A 226 17.15 -0.79 -3.17
N VAL A 227 16.24 -0.22 -2.36
CA VAL A 227 16.24 1.22 -2.02
C VAL A 227 16.62 1.47 -0.56
N ALA A 228 16.38 0.49 0.32
CA ALA A 228 16.83 0.54 1.71
C ALA A 228 17.22 -0.88 2.17
N ASP A 229 18.50 -1.15 2.22
CA ASP A 229 19.04 -2.38 2.82
C ASP A 229 19.17 -2.20 4.34
N ARG A 230 18.61 -3.14 5.11
CA ARG A 230 18.64 -3.11 6.57
C ARG A 230 19.36 -4.32 7.17
N THR A 231 20.01 -5.14 6.35
CA THR A 231 20.69 -6.36 6.79
C THR A 231 21.87 -6.11 7.73
N THR A 232 22.45 -4.92 7.67
CA THR A 232 23.53 -4.50 8.59
C THR A 232 23.04 -4.17 10.00
N VAL A 233 21.73 -4.02 10.23
CA VAL A 233 21.16 -3.87 11.57
C VAL A 233 21.12 -5.24 12.21
N PRO A 234 21.87 -5.47 13.32
CA PRO A 234 22.02 -6.81 13.90
C PRO A 234 20.69 -7.42 14.35
N ASP A 235 19.89 -6.67 15.10
CA ASP A 235 18.57 -7.09 15.53
C ASP A 235 17.56 -7.01 14.36
N PRO A 236 17.06 -8.16 13.86
CA PRO A 236 16.04 -8.14 12.80
C PRO A 236 14.77 -7.38 13.21
N GLY A 237 14.42 -7.35 14.50
CA GLY A 237 13.27 -6.65 15.03
C GLY A 237 13.36 -5.12 14.89
N ALA A 238 14.57 -4.59 14.86
CA ALA A 238 14.83 -3.16 14.65
C ALA A 238 14.97 -2.76 13.16
N ARG A 239 14.88 -3.72 12.25
CA ARG A 239 14.97 -3.47 10.81
C ARG A 239 13.68 -2.87 10.27
N VAL A 240 13.68 -1.59 9.98
CA VAL A 240 12.53 -0.90 9.39
C VAL A 240 12.39 -1.27 7.92
N LEU A 241 11.24 -1.85 7.55
CA LEU A 241 10.83 -2.02 6.15
C LEU A 241 9.84 -0.91 5.78
N TYR A 242 10.16 -0.16 4.74
CA TYR A 242 9.29 0.88 4.20
C TYR A 242 8.35 0.33 3.11
N GLY A 243 7.23 1.01 2.88
CA GLY A 243 6.33 0.69 1.78
C GLY A 243 4.94 0.26 2.18
N THR A 244 4.62 0.13 3.47
CA THR A 244 3.27 -0.25 3.89
C THR A 244 2.20 0.74 3.41
N ALA A 245 2.57 2.01 3.21
CA ALA A 245 1.78 3.02 2.49
C ALA A 245 2.70 3.97 1.72
N ALA A 246 2.25 4.43 0.56
CA ALA A 246 2.95 5.37 -0.31
C ALA A 246 2.00 6.47 -0.78
N VAL A 247 1.99 7.61 -0.09
CA VAL A 247 1.02 8.69 -0.24
C VAL A 247 1.64 9.86 -1.00
N PRO A 248 1.09 10.30 -2.15
CA PRO A 248 1.56 11.48 -2.83
C PRO A 248 1.07 12.75 -2.12
N GLU A 249 1.99 13.70 -1.95
CA GLU A 249 1.64 15.03 -1.46
C GLU A 249 2.62 16.06 -2.05
N GLY A 250 2.11 17.01 -2.79
CA GLY A 250 2.92 17.97 -3.50
C GLY A 250 3.92 17.29 -4.46
N ARG A 251 5.20 17.65 -4.33
CA ARG A 251 6.28 17.08 -5.16
C ARG A 251 6.91 15.79 -4.61
N TYR A 252 6.38 15.24 -3.54
CA TYR A 252 6.93 14.05 -2.88
C TYR A 252 5.93 12.90 -2.83
N THR A 253 6.45 11.69 -2.75
CA THR A 253 5.75 10.52 -2.21
C THR A 253 6.27 10.30 -0.80
N TYR A 254 5.37 10.29 0.17
CA TYR A 254 5.64 9.93 1.55
C TYR A 254 5.46 8.43 1.71
N VAL A 255 6.51 7.76 2.17
CA VAL A 255 6.56 6.29 2.26
C VAL A 255 6.67 5.90 3.72
N TYR A 256 5.63 5.27 4.22
CA TYR A 256 5.59 4.78 5.59
C TYR A 256 6.17 3.38 5.68
N GLY A 257 6.70 3.06 6.86
CA GLY A 257 7.27 1.74 7.15
C GLY A 257 7.19 1.43 8.64
N GLY A 258 7.56 0.22 9.00
CA GLY A 258 7.53 -0.24 10.37
C GLY A 258 8.70 -1.13 10.73
N ASP A 259 9.03 -1.20 12.02
CA ASP A 259 9.87 -2.23 12.59
C ASP A 259 9.05 -3.51 12.87
N ALA A 260 9.70 -4.56 13.32
CA ALA A 260 9.06 -5.84 13.64
C ALA A 260 9.53 -6.31 15.03
N PRO A 261 9.19 -5.58 16.10
CA PRO A 261 9.77 -5.83 17.41
C PRO A 261 9.37 -7.20 17.97
N THR A 262 10.31 -7.85 18.64
CA THR A 262 10.03 -8.96 19.54
C THR A 262 9.87 -8.41 20.95
N GLY A 263 8.85 -8.84 21.69
CA GLY A 263 8.64 -8.40 23.08
C GLY A 263 7.89 -7.08 23.28
N ARG A 264 7.39 -6.44 22.18
CA ARG A 264 6.44 -5.34 22.26
C ARG A 264 5.12 -5.71 21.57
N PRO A 265 3.98 -5.27 22.08
CA PRO A 265 2.67 -5.61 21.48
C PRO A 265 2.43 -4.92 20.14
N ALA A 266 3.13 -3.82 19.86
CA ALA A 266 2.97 -3.04 18.64
C ALA A 266 4.31 -2.62 18.05
N ALA A 267 4.34 -2.54 16.72
CA ALA A 267 5.41 -1.92 15.96
C ALA A 267 5.35 -0.37 16.04
N GLN A 268 6.39 0.27 15.58
CA GLN A 268 6.50 1.72 15.44
C GLN A 268 6.37 2.11 13.97
N ALA A 269 5.70 3.24 13.69
CA ALA A 269 5.65 3.77 12.35
C ALA A 269 6.84 4.72 12.09
N TYR A 270 7.45 4.56 10.93
CA TYR A 270 8.55 5.38 10.42
C TYR A 270 8.15 6.03 9.10
N LEU A 271 8.85 7.11 8.73
CA LEU A 271 8.53 7.87 7.54
C LEU A 271 9.77 8.21 6.71
N ALA A 272 9.66 7.97 5.43
CA ALA A 272 10.56 8.50 4.41
C ALA A 272 9.78 9.35 3.40
N ARG A 273 10.47 10.22 2.67
CA ARG A 273 9.92 10.91 1.49
C ARG A 273 10.86 10.78 0.31
N VAL A 274 10.27 10.75 -0.88
CA VAL A 274 11.00 10.62 -2.13
C VAL A 274 10.40 11.58 -3.15
N PRO A 275 11.19 12.34 -3.93
CA PRO A 275 10.64 13.16 -5.01
C PRO A 275 9.89 12.29 -6.02
N ALA A 276 8.79 12.80 -6.56
CA ALA A 276 7.99 12.10 -7.57
C ALA A 276 8.86 11.70 -8.78
N GLY A 277 8.68 10.49 -9.29
CA GLY A 277 9.47 9.91 -10.37
C GLY A 277 10.80 9.29 -9.93
N ARG A 278 11.10 9.25 -8.63
CA ARG A 278 12.37 8.74 -8.09
C ARG A 278 12.24 7.61 -7.07
N LEU A 279 11.09 6.95 -6.96
CA LEU A 279 10.91 5.89 -5.97
C LEU A 279 11.97 4.77 -6.08
N ALA A 280 12.41 4.43 -7.30
CA ALA A 280 13.43 3.40 -7.52
C ALA A 280 14.89 3.91 -7.39
N GLU A 281 15.11 5.13 -6.92
CA GLU A 281 16.43 5.72 -6.72
C GLU A 281 16.78 5.78 -5.24
N ALA A 282 17.55 4.84 -4.70
CA ALA A 282 17.91 4.78 -3.27
C ALA A 282 18.47 6.12 -2.73
N ARG A 283 19.36 6.77 -3.50
CA ARG A 283 19.94 8.06 -3.12
C ARG A 283 18.95 9.22 -3.02
N ALA A 284 17.73 9.08 -3.55
CA ALA A 284 16.68 10.10 -3.51
C ALA A 284 15.85 10.03 -2.23
N TRP A 285 15.93 8.92 -1.48
CA TRP A 285 15.19 8.73 -0.25
C TRP A 285 15.72 9.64 0.86
N ARG A 286 14.79 10.20 1.64
CA ARG A 286 15.10 11.00 2.83
C ARG A 286 14.21 10.54 3.96
N TYR A 287 14.81 10.26 5.10
CA TYR A 287 14.19 9.69 6.28
C TYR A 287 13.99 10.76 7.34
N TRP A 288 12.87 10.71 8.05
CA TRP A 288 12.54 11.66 9.11
C TRP A 288 13.34 11.35 10.38
N ASP A 289 14.12 12.34 10.89
CA ASP A 289 14.95 12.19 12.10
C ASP A 289 14.36 12.88 13.35
N GLY A 290 13.10 13.33 13.29
CA GLY A 290 12.44 14.07 14.36
C GLY A 290 12.51 15.58 14.17
N THR A 291 13.50 16.09 13.42
CA THR A 291 13.71 17.52 13.19
C THR A 291 13.79 17.86 11.69
N GLY A 292 14.10 16.89 10.86
CA GLY A 292 14.27 17.11 9.43
C GLY A 292 14.46 15.82 8.65
N TRP A 293 14.89 15.98 7.40
CA TRP A 293 15.00 14.90 6.42
C TRP A 293 16.47 14.56 6.15
N ARG A 294 16.87 13.31 6.40
CA ARG A 294 18.24 12.83 6.27
C ARG A 294 18.37 11.73 5.22
N ALA A 295 19.54 11.63 4.63
CA ALA A 295 19.86 10.57 3.66
C ALA A 295 20.09 9.20 4.35
N ASP A 296 20.53 9.23 5.59
CA ASP A 296 20.85 8.03 6.37
C ASP A 296 19.60 7.46 7.05
N ALA A 297 19.20 6.26 6.65
CA ALA A 297 18.08 5.52 7.24
C ALA A 297 18.33 5.11 8.70
N GLY A 298 19.60 5.04 9.13
CA GLY A 298 19.97 4.73 10.51
C GLY A 298 19.60 5.85 11.49
N ARG A 299 19.37 7.08 10.99
CA ARG A 299 18.96 8.22 11.78
C ARG A 299 17.43 8.39 11.87
N ALA A 300 16.67 7.52 11.21
CA ALA A 300 15.22 7.60 11.26
C ALA A 300 14.69 7.39 12.68
N VAL A 301 13.75 8.23 13.09
CA VAL A 301 13.02 8.07 14.34
C VAL A 301 11.55 7.79 14.06
N PRO A 302 10.84 7.06 14.94
CA PRO A 302 9.44 6.78 14.75
C PRO A 302 8.58 8.05 14.76
N VAL A 303 7.66 8.16 13.82
CA VAL A 303 6.62 9.20 13.77
C VAL A 303 5.40 8.83 14.63
N LEU A 304 5.22 7.54 14.92
CA LEU A 304 4.26 7.03 15.89
C LEU A 304 4.95 5.89 16.67
N ARG A 305 5.12 6.08 17.97
CA ARG A 305 5.78 5.12 18.85
C ARG A 305 4.84 4.00 19.24
N GLY A 306 5.38 2.77 19.34
CA GLY A 306 4.73 1.60 19.92
C GLY A 306 4.89 1.59 21.43
N GLU A 307 3.95 2.19 22.17
CA GLU A 307 4.00 2.32 23.61
C GLU A 307 2.61 2.22 24.23
N GLY A 308 2.44 1.39 25.25
CA GLY A 308 1.14 1.16 25.87
C GLY A 308 0.13 0.62 24.83
N ARG A 309 -0.96 1.38 24.64
CA ARG A 309 -1.98 1.07 23.64
C ARG A 309 -1.72 1.69 22.25
N ARG A 310 -0.64 2.43 22.11
CA ARG A 310 -0.26 3.11 20.86
C ARG A 310 0.66 2.23 20.02
N GLY A 311 0.66 2.49 18.72
CA GLY A 311 1.54 1.83 17.77
C GLY A 311 0.80 1.33 16.55
N VAL A 312 1.49 0.58 15.73
CA VAL A 312 0.96 0.01 14.49
C VAL A 312 1.16 -1.50 14.43
N GLY A 313 0.36 -2.19 13.62
CA GLY A 313 0.62 -3.57 13.25
C GLY A 313 1.76 -3.68 12.24
N SER A 314 2.10 -4.91 11.85
CA SER A 314 3.15 -5.17 10.83
C SER A 314 2.83 -4.55 9.48
N ALA A 315 1.55 -4.54 9.09
CA ALA A 315 1.03 -3.83 7.94
C ALA A 315 -0.08 -2.88 8.39
N TYR A 316 -0.02 -1.65 7.91
CA TYR A 316 -0.99 -0.59 8.17
C TYR A 316 -1.09 0.30 6.93
N THR A 317 -2.08 1.14 6.87
CA THR A 317 -2.27 2.05 5.74
C THR A 317 -2.34 3.50 6.19
N VAL A 318 -1.91 4.39 5.31
CA VAL A 318 -2.06 5.85 5.50
C VAL A 318 -2.65 6.44 4.24
N VAL A 319 -3.66 7.28 4.40
CA VAL A 319 -4.31 8.00 3.30
C VAL A 319 -4.51 9.47 3.64
N ARG A 320 -4.86 10.26 2.62
CA ARG A 320 -5.38 11.62 2.78
C ARG A 320 -6.90 11.55 2.75
N ASP A 321 -7.52 12.14 3.77
CA ASP A 321 -8.97 12.34 3.83
C ASP A 321 -9.23 13.83 4.08
N GLY A 322 -9.68 14.54 3.04
CA GLY A 322 -9.68 15.99 3.05
C GLY A 322 -8.26 16.55 3.28
N GLY A 323 -8.13 17.52 4.16
CA GLY A 323 -6.83 18.11 4.56
C GLY A 323 -6.03 17.31 5.59
N THR A 324 -6.49 16.10 5.99
CA THR A 324 -5.97 15.35 7.14
C THR A 324 -5.29 14.07 6.71
N TRP A 325 -4.22 13.67 7.37
CA TRP A 325 -3.59 12.36 7.26
C TRP A 325 -4.30 11.39 8.19
N VAL A 326 -4.73 10.25 7.67
CA VAL A 326 -5.41 9.20 8.43
C VAL A 326 -4.64 7.90 8.29
N LEU A 327 -4.34 7.28 9.42
CA LEU A 327 -3.67 5.99 9.52
C LEU A 327 -4.65 4.97 10.10
N PHE A 328 -4.82 3.82 9.42
CA PHE A 328 -5.56 2.67 9.94
C PHE A 328 -4.60 1.52 10.22
N THR A 329 -4.77 0.88 11.35
CA THR A 329 -3.90 -0.21 11.81
C THR A 329 -4.69 -1.21 12.65
N MET A 330 -4.10 -2.38 12.87
CA MET A 330 -4.55 -3.30 13.93
C MET A 330 -4.42 -2.62 15.29
N ASP A 331 -5.45 -2.78 16.14
CA ASP A 331 -5.40 -2.28 17.51
C ASP A 331 -4.55 -3.20 18.39
N ALA A 332 -3.39 -2.70 18.80
CA ALA A 332 -2.47 -3.43 19.67
C ALA A 332 -3.07 -3.83 21.03
N ALA A 333 -4.09 -3.11 21.50
CA ALA A 333 -4.78 -3.38 22.76
C ALA A 333 -6.04 -4.24 22.61
N GLY A 334 -6.50 -4.44 21.38
CA GLY A 334 -7.70 -5.21 21.09
C GLY A 334 -7.49 -6.72 21.24
N GLY A 335 -8.53 -7.46 21.62
CA GLY A 335 -8.55 -8.92 21.59
C GLY A 335 -7.66 -9.63 22.61
N GLY A 336 -7.63 -9.18 23.86
CA GLY A 336 -6.92 -9.87 24.94
C GLY A 336 -5.39 -9.92 24.78
N GLY A 337 -4.81 -8.89 24.16
CA GLY A 337 -3.38 -8.76 23.94
C GLY A 337 -2.85 -9.40 22.66
N ARG A 338 -3.72 -9.95 21.81
CA ARG A 338 -3.31 -10.58 20.53
C ARG A 338 -3.30 -9.61 19.34
N GLY A 339 -3.95 -8.43 19.43
CA GLY A 339 -3.94 -7.38 18.41
C GLY A 339 -4.51 -7.75 17.03
N LEU A 340 -5.14 -8.91 16.89
CA LEU A 340 -5.54 -9.51 15.62
C LEU A 340 -7.07 -9.62 15.47
N ALA A 341 -7.83 -8.76 16.13
CA ALA A 341 -9.29 -8.83 16.14
C ALA A 341 -9.96 -7.53 15.75
N THR A 342 -9.31 -6.40 16.01
CA THR A 342 -9.89 -5.06 15.83
C THR A 342 -8.93 -4.13 15.11
N PHE A 343 -9.48 -3.11 14.46
CA PHE A 343 -8.73 -2.01 13.86
C PHE A 343 -9.02 -0.72 14.59
N THR A 344 -8.07 0.17 14.53
CA THR A 344 -8.19 1.54 15.05
C THR A 344 -7.60 2.53 14.06
N SER A 345 -7.78 3.82 14.31
CA SER A 345 -7.20 4.86 13.47
C SER A 345 -6.44 5.90 14.30
N TYR A 346 -5.58 6.62 13.60
CA TYR A 346 -4.92 7.84 14.06
C TYR A 346 -5.08 8.91 12.99
N TRP A 347 -5.12 10.17 13.39
CA TRP A 347 -5.10 11.27 12.46
C TRP A 347 -4.00 12.29 12.77
N SER A 348 -3.57 13.04 11.76
CA SER A 348 -2.57 14.10 11.89
C SER A 348 -2.74 15.17 10.80
N CYS A 349 -2.34 16.40 11.11
CA CYS A 349 -2.28 17.47 10.12
C CYS A 349 -1.04 17.41 9.24
N THR A 350 -0.02 16.67 9.65
CA THR A 350 1.23 16.51 8.87
C THR A 350 1.60 15.05 8.69
N ALA A 351 2.37 14.75 7.67
CA ALA A 351 2.81 13.37 7.40
C ALA A 351 3.63 12.76 8.55
N HIS A 352 4.33 13.57 9.33
CA HIS A 352 5.22 13.11 10.40
C HIS A 352 4.58 13.22 11.80
N GLY A 353 3.31 13.61 11.90
CA GLY A 353 2.65 13.80 13.20
C GLY A 353 2.67 15.26 13.68
N PRO A 354 2.27 15.53 14.93
CA PRO A 354 1.88 14.52 15.91
C PRO A 354 0.63 13.73 15.49
N TRP A 355 0.63 12.44 15.78
CA TRP A 355 -0.51 11.56 15.54
C TRP A 355 -1.43 11.51 16.75
N HIS A 356 -2.71 11.75 16.54
CA HIS A 356 -3.77 11.71 17.53
C HIS A 356 -4.51 10.39 17.45
N GLY A 357 -4.69 9.71 18.57
CA GLY A 357 -5.33 8.40 18.67
C GLY A 357 -4.60 7.48 19.66
N PRO A 358 -5.02 6.20 19.76
CA PRO A 358 -5.96 5.49 18.87
C PRO A 358 -7.40 6.00 18.99
N ASN A 359 -8.13 6.07 17.86
CA ASN A 359 -9.49 6.59 17.77
C ASN A 359 -10.43 5.54 17.18
N GLY A 360 -11.52 5.25 17.92
CA GLY A 360 -12.53 4.28 17.52
C GLY A 360 -12.00 2.84 17.53
N ALA A 361 -12.92 1.91 17.37
CA ALA A 361 -12.62 0.49 17.20
C ALA A 361 -13.53 -0.08 16.12
N VAL A 362 -12.97 -0.83 15.18
CA VAL A 362 -13.68 -1.59 14.18
C VAL A 362 -13.45 -3.06 14.44
N THR A 363 -14.51 -3.80 14.71
CA THR A 363 -14.46 -5.27 14.83
C THR A 363 -15.03 -5.86 13.53
N PRO A 364 -14.18 -6.17 12.53
CA PRO A 364 -14.66 -6.64 11.24
C PRO A 364 -15.37 -8.00 11.38
N PRO A 365 -16.36 -8.29 10.53
CA PRO A 365 -16.98 -9.59 10.48
C PRO A 365 -15.94 -10.70 10.22
N ARG A 366 -15.99 -11.74 11.01
CA ARG A 366 -15.21 -12.96 10.80
C ARG A 366 -16.07 -14.01 10.09
N PRO A 367 -15.50 -14.86 9.23
CA PRO A 367 -16.20 -16.04 8.78
C PRO A 367 -16.46 -16.96 9.97
N PRO A 368 -17.52 -17.76 9.96
CA PRO A 368 -17.72 -18.80 10.96
C PRO A 368 -16.49 -19.72 10.98
N ASP A 369 -15.91 -19.93 12.14
CA ASP A 369 -14.89 -20.97 12.32
C ASP A 369 -15.60 -22.31 12.42
N PRO A 370 -15.31 -23.29 11.54
CA PRO A 370 -15.90 -24.63 11.66
C PRO A 370 -15.57 -25.33 12.99
N ALA A 371 -14.51 -24.88 13.67
CA ALA A 371 -14.05 -25.43 14.94
C ALA A 371 -14.61 -24.69 16.18
N ASP A 372 -15.53 -23.71 15.97
CA ASP A 372 -16.20 -22.92 17.02
C ASP A 372 -15.24 -22.23 18.01
N SER A 373 -14.01 -21.92 17.55
CA SER A 373 -13.04 -21.22 18.36
C SER A 373 -12.74 -19.84 17.78
N ASP A 374 -13.47 -18.84 18.24
CA ASP A 374 -13.25 -17.41 17.95
C ASP A 374 -11.78 -16.96 18.17
N GLU A 375 -11.04 -17.71 18.97
CA GLU A 375 -9.67 -17.40 19.34
C GLU A 375 -8.64 -17.67 18.24
N ARG A 376 -8.94 -18.47 17.23
CA ARG A 376 -8.02 -18.88 16.18
C ARG A 376 -8.07 -18.02 14.93
N THR A 377 -9.16 -17.31 14.70
CA THR A 377 -9.32 -16.51 13.50
C THR A 377 -8.73 -15.12 13.68
N ALA A 378 -7.64 -14.86 13.01
CA ALA A 378 -6.99 -13.55 12.94
C ALA A 378 -7.64 -12.69 11.86
N VAL A 379 -7.85 -11.40 12.17
CA VAL A 379 -8.22 -10.35 11.24
C VAL A 379 -7.07 -9.35 11.20
N TYR A 380 -6.49 -9.10 10.03
CA TYR A 380 -5.24 -8.36 9.92
C TYR A 380 -5.13 -7.56 8.60
N ASN A 381 -4.05 -6.82 8.43
CA ASN A 381 -3.71 -6.03 7.24
C ASN A 381 -4.83 -5.07 6.79
N PRO A 382 -5.31 -4.13 7.62
CA PRO A 382 -6.25 -3.13 7.13
C PRO A 382 -5.58 -2.26 6.07
N GLN A 383 -6.12 -2.26 4.83
CA GLN A 383 -5.60 -1.49 3.71
C GLN A 383 -6.68 -0.61 3.10
N ALA A 384 -6.40 0.69 2.99
CA ALA A 384 -7.32 1.64 2.38
C ALA A 384 -7.10 1.72 0.86
N HIS A 385 -8.20 1.89 0.15
CA HIS A 385 -8.26 1.95 -1.31
C HIS A 385 -8.86 3.30 -1.75
N PRO A 386 -8.10 4.40 -1.65
CA PRO A 386 -8.61 5.75 -1.88
C PRO A 386 -9.04 6.01 -3.32
N GLU A 387 -8.68 5.15 -4.26
CA GLU A 387 -9.12 5.25 -5.66
C GLU A 387 -10.61 4.90 -5.88
N PHE A 388 -11.30 4.38 -4.87
CA PHE A 388 -12.73 4.03 -4.96
C PHE A 388 -13.62 5.05 -4.26
N THR A 389 -13.75 6.22 -4.88
CA THR A 389 -14.48 7.40 -4.36
C THR A 389 -15.97 7.42 -4.70
N GLY A 390 -16.49 6.46 -5.46
CA GLY A 390 -17.87 6.48 -5.97
C GLY A 390 -18.98 6.26 -4.92
N ARG A 391 -18.64 6.14 -3.65
CA ARG A 391 -19.56 6.05 -2.50
C ARG A 391 -18.95 6.77 -1.30
N PRO A 392 -19.77 7.37 -0.43
CA PRO A 392 -19.28 8.04 0.78
C PRO A 392 -18.45 7.11 1.66
N GLY A 393 -17.39 7.65 2.24
CA GLY A 393 -16.46 6.93 3.12
C GLY A 393 -15.32 6.21 2.39
N LEU A 394 -14.33 5.81 3.14
CA LEU A 394 -13.14 5.11 2.66
C LEU A 394 -13.43 3.61 2.50
N LEU A 395 -13.01 3.04 1.36
CA LEU A 395 -12.99 1.58 1.19
C LEU A 395 -11.76 1.03 1.90
N LEU A 396 -11.97 0.07 2.80
CA LEU A 396 -10.92 -0.63 3.52
C LEU A 396 -11.03 -2.13 3.24
N SER A 397 -9.93 -2.80 2.87
CA SER A 397 -9.85 -4.26 2.90
C SER A 397 -9.23 -4.75 4.19
N TYR A 398 -9.47 -6.01 4.49
CA TYR A 398 -8.80 -6.77 5.52
C TYR A 398 -8.67 -8.22 5.12
N ASP A 399 -7.65 -8.85 5.65
CA ASP A 399 -7.38 -10.26 5.44
C ASP A 399 -7.80 -11.07 6.66
N VAL A 400 -8.11 -12.31 6.44
CA VAL A 400 -8.48 -13.28 7.48
C VAL A 400 -7.65 -14.53 7.30
N ASN A 401 -7.16 -15.07 8.40
CA ASN A 401 -6.49 -16.36 8.40
C ASN A 401 -6.75 -17.07 9.75
N THR A 402 -6.63 -18.38 9.77
CA THR A 402 -6.66 -19.14 11.01
C THR A 402 -5.24 -19.33 11.51
N LEU A 403 -4.96 -18.80 12.68
CA LEU A 403 -3.72 -19.06 13.38
C LEU A 403 -3.86 -20.41 14.09
N GLY A 404 -3.18 -21.44 13.59
CA GLY A 404 -3.06 -22.73 14.30
C GLY A 404 -2.41 -22.57 15.66
N PRO A 405 -2.50 -23.59 16.55
CA PRO A 405 -1.68 -23.65 17.75
C PRO A 405 -0.21 -23.38 17.42
N PRO A 406 0.58 -22.81 18.35
CA PRO A 406 2.01 -22.61 18.12
C PRO A 406 2.66 -23.91 17.61
N GLY A 407 3.36 -23.84 16.47
CA GLY A 407 4.01 -24.99 15.85
C GLY A 407 3.17 -25.78 14.83
N THR A 408 1.89 -25.45 14.63
CA THR A 408 1.08 -26.06 13.56
C THR A 408 1.00 -25.14 12.34
N PRO A 409 1.11 -25.70 11.11
CA PRO A 409 0.93 -24.91 9.90
C PRO A 409 -0.50 -24.33 9.84
N ALA A 410 -0.62 -23.02 9.65
CA ALA A 410 -1.91 -22.34 9.39
C ALA A 410 -2.66 -22.88 8.15
N ALA A 411 -1.97 -23.67 7.33
CA ALA A 411 -2.51 -24.23 6.09
C ALA A 411 -3.69 -25.21 6.27
N GLY A 412 -3.88 -25.78 7.47
CA GLY A 412 -4.92 -26.78 7.71
C GLY A 412 -6.33 -26.23 7.49
N ALA A 413 -6.68 -25.12 8.16
CA ALA A 413 -8.01 -24.54 8.07
C ALA A 413 -8.31 -23.95 6.67
N VAL A 414 -7.30 -23.35 6.02
CA VAL A 414 -7.44 -22.86 4.63
C VAL A 414 -7.65 -24.04 3.66
N ASN A 415 -7.05 -25.21 3.94
CA ASN A 415 -7.28 -26.42 3.18
C ASN A 415 -8.73 -26.95 3.32
N ASP A 416 -9.35 -26.68 4.47
CA ASP A 416 -10.74 -27.04 4.74
C ASP A 416 -11.74 -26.04 4.16
N ASP A 417 -11.40 -24.75 4.21
CA ASP A 417 -12.20 -23.69 3.61
C ASP A 417 -11.30 -22.61 2.98
N VAL A 418 -11.16 -22.65 1.66
CA VAL A 418 -10.33 -21.70 0.90
C VAL A 418 -10.86 -20.26 0.97
N THR A 419 -12.14 -20.06 1.34
CA THR A 419 -12.74 -18.72 1.46
C THR A 419 -12.20 -17.95 2.64
N LEU A 420 -11.54 -18.60 3.60
CA LEU A 420 -10.83 -17.94 4.69
C LEU A 420 -9.71 -17.03 4.15
N TYR A 421 -9.02 -17.44 3.12
CA TYR A 421 -7.86 -16.70 2.58
C TYR A 421 -8.23 -15.79 1.42
N ARG A 422 -9.32 -15.02 1.57
CA ARG A 422 -9.82 -14.07 0.57
C ARG A 422 -10.03 -12.71 1.18
N PRO A 423 -9.72 -11.61 0.46
CA PRO A 423 -9.92 -10.26 0.97
C PRO A 423 -11.40 -10.00 1.27
N ARG A 424 -11.63 -9.30 2.36
CA ARG A 424 -12.94 -8.79 2.78
C ARG A 424 -12.87 -7.29 2.86
N PHE A 425 -14.02 -6.63 2.73
CA PHE A 425 -14.06 -5.20 2.59
C PHE A 425 -15.08 -4.55 3.53
N LEU A 426 -14.70 -3.36 4.00
CA LEU A 426 -15.50 -2.46 4.81
C LEU A 426 -15.60 -1.10 4.14
N ARG A 427 -16.66 -0.38 4.45
CA ARG A 427 -16.78 1.04 4.19
C ARG A 427 -16.70 1.80 5.51
N ILE A 428 -15.71 2.67 5.66
CA ILE A 428 -15.47 3.45 6.88
C ILE A 428 -15.87 4.89 6.62
N ARG A 429 -16.73 5.45 7.47
CA ARG A 429 -17.04 6.88 7.49
C ARG A 429 -16.24 7.53 8.60
N MET A 430 -15.56 8.61 8.25
CA MET A 430 -14.81 9.44 9.19
C MET A 430 -15.68 10.58 9.67
N SER A 431 -15.44 11.05 10.90
CA SER A 431 -16.04 12.30 11.43
C SER A 431 -15.45 13.53 10.73
N GLY A 432 -16.13 14.65 10.83
CA GLY A 432 -15.72 15.94 10.29
C GLY A 432 -16.38 16.27 8.95
N PRO A 433 -16.08 17.44 8.35
CA PRO A 433 -16.69 17.85 7.10
C PRO A 433 -16.33 16.88 5.96
N GLU A 434 -17.35 16.48 5.20
CA GLU A 434 -17.21 15.73 3.95
C GLU A 434 -16.61 16.61 2.86
#